data_70671c1e3e96342ac7224578341d5d4c
#
_entry.id   70671c1e3e96342ac7224578341d5d4c
#
_cell.length_a   1.000
_cell.length_b   1.000
_cell.length_c   1.000
_cell.angle_alpha   90.00
_cell.angle_beta   90.00
_cell.angle_gamma   90.00
#
_symmetry.space_group_name_H-M   'P 1'
#
loop_
_entity.id
_entity.type
_entity.pdbx_description
1 polymer ?
#
loop_
_entity_poly.entity_id
_entity_poly.type
_entity_poly.pdbx_seq_one_letter_code
_entity_poly.pdbx_strand_id
1 'polypeptide(L)'
;VEFVTARAPDISVSCGFLEHMLRILTFHGQLDLKIHAYGDTEVDCHHLVEDVGICFGQALREALGDKRGIARYGSLAPMDDALSMVVVDLSGRPYLHFNVPMPCAKAGDFDTELVEEFMRALANHGQLTLHIDLLHGSNTHHIIESVFKSLALALRQAVARDTNVDADTDAGTGANAGSGGKSSGRTARQIPSTKGVL
;
A
#
# COMPACT_ATOMS: atom_id res chain seq x y z
N VAL A 1 1.25 6.11 11.45
CA VAL A 1 1.60 4.69 11.34
C VAL A 1 2.95 4.52 12.01
N GLU A 2 3.01 3.90 13.18
CA GLU A 2 4.28 3.47 13.77
C GLU A 2 4.63 2.11 13.15
N PHE A 3 5.76 2.04 12.46
CA PHE A 3 6.33 0.77 12.02
C PHE A 3 7.01 0.13 13.24
N VAL A 4 6.26 -0.71 13.94
CA VAL A 4 6.80 -1.57 14.99
C VAL A 4 7.43 -2.79 14.31
N THR A 5 8.58 -3.24 14.80
CA THR A 5 9.25 -4.48 14.39
C THR A 5 8.24 -5.61 14.21
N ALA A 6 8.25 -6.23 13.03
CA ALA A 6 7.25 -7.14 12.51
C ALA A 6 6.75 -8.17 13.55
N ARG A 7 5.57 -7.93 14.09
CA ARG A 7 4.76 -8.95 14.72
C ARG A 7 4.34 -9.93 13.62
N ALA A 8 4.29 -11.22 13.93
CA ALA A 8 3.78 -12.20 12.96
C ALA A 8 2.39 -11.75 12.48
N PRO A 9 2.13 -11.68 11.17
CA PRO A 9 0.87 -11.17 10.65
C PRO A 9 -0.31 -12.01 11.15
N ASP A 10 -1.31 -11.37 11.76
CA ASP A 10 -2.54 -12.01 12.25
C ASP A 10 -3.57 -12.01 11.10
N ILE A 11 -3.38 -12.93 10.16
CA ILE A 11 -4.19 -13.04 8.94
C ILE A 11 -4.86 -14.40 8.89
N SER A 12 -6.19 -14.41 8.79
CA SER A 12 -7.03 -15.58 8.63
C SER A 12 -8.15 -15.27 7.64
N VAL A 13 -8.10 -15.86 6.46
CA VAL A 13 -9.04 -15.63 5.36
C VAL A 13 -9.48 -16.96 4.79
N SER A 14 -10.80 -17.17 4.58
CA SER A 14 -11.32 -18.44 4.06
C SER A 14 -10.97 -18.75 2.59
N CYS A 15 -10.27 -17.84 1.89
CA CYS A 15 -9.66 -18.06 0.59
C CYS A 15 -8.14 -18.20 0.75
N GLY A 16 -7.61 -19.41 0.69
CA GLY A 16 -6.22 -19.72 1.05
C GLY A 16 -5.16 -19.00 0.19
N PHE A 17 -5.43 -18.84 -1.12
CA PHE A 17 -4.52 -18.12 -1.99
C PHE A 17 -4.47 -16.62 -1.66
N LEU A 18 -5.62 -16.00 -1.39
CA LEU A 18 -5.69 -14.60 -0.94
C LEU A 18 -4.98 -14.42 0.41
N GLU A 19 -5.19 -15.36 1.36
CA GLU A 19 -4.50 -15.33 2.65
C GLU A 19 -2.97 -15.31 2.46
N HIS A 20 -2.46 -16.17 1.57
CA HIS A 20 -1.03 -16.20 1.24
C HIS A 20 -0.54 -14.87 0.66
N MET A 21 -1.27 -14.28 -0.27
CA MET A 21 -0.92 -12.96 -0.85
C MET A 21 -0.94 -11.84 0.19
N LEU A 22 -1.91 -11.83 1.09
CA LEU A 22 -1.99 -10.85 2.18
C LEU A 22 -0.86 -11.01 3.20
N ARG A 23 -0.42 -12.23 3.49
CA ARG A 23 0.77 -12.48 4.33
C ARG A 23 2.03 -11.92 3.68
N ILE A 24 2.21 -12.12 2.37
CA ILE A 24 3.31 -11.55 1.58
C ILE A 24 3.26 -10.02 1.63
N LEU A 25 2.09 -9.44 1.36
CA LEU A 25 1.88 -7.99 1.40
C LEU A 25 2.27 -7.41 2.77
N THR A 26 1.79 -8.02 3.84
CA THR A 26 2.05 -7.59 5.21
C THR A 26 3.53 -7.68 5.57
N PHE A 27 4.17 -8.81 5.26
CA PHE A 27 5.57 -9.06 5.58
C PHE A 27 6.51 -8.09 4.84
N HIS A 28 6.40 -8.00 3.53
CA HIS A 28 7.27 -7.15 2.71
C HIS A 28 6.95 -5.65 2.87
N GLY A 29 5.68 -5.33 3.07
CA GLY A 29 5.21 -3.96 3.33
C GLY A 29 5.57 -3.45 4.73
N GLN A 30 5.99 -4.35 5.64
CA GLN A 30 6.18 -4.05 7.07
C GLN A 30 4.94 -3.36 7.67
N LEU A 31 3.77 -3.87 7.29
CA LEU A 31 2.48 -3.37 7.76
C LEU A 31 2.06 -4.16 9.00
N ASP A 32 1.61 -3.49 10.04
CA ASP A 32 0.96 -4.15 11.18
C ASP A 32 -0.53 -4.30 10.85
N LEU A 33 -0.85 -5.44 10.21
CA LEU A 33 -2.19 -5.75 9.74
C LEU A 33 -2.77 -6.93 10.51
N LYS A 34 -4.05 -6.77 10.89
CA LYS A 34 -4.89 -7.86 11.36
C LYS A 34 -6.10 -7.98 10.43
N ILE A 35 -6.23 -9.14 9.78
CA ILE A 35 -7.32 -9.43 8.84
C ILE A 35 -7.94 -10.77 9.19
N HIS A 36 -9.22 -10.76 9.57
CA HIS A 36 -10.03 -11.95 9.72
C HIS A 36 -11.25 -11.81 8.83
N ALA A 37 -11.32 -12.61 7.76
CA ALA A 37 -12.36 -12.52 6.75
C ALA A 37 -12.90 -13.91 6.39
N TYR A 38 -14.20 -14.05 6.47
CA TYR A 38 -14.94 -15.27 6.14
C TYR A 38 -16.15 -14.87 5.30
N GLY A 39 -16.40 -15.57 4.21
CA GLY A 39 -17.49 -15.30 3.29
C GLY A 39 -18.06 -16.57 2.66
N ASP A 40 -18.89 -16.40 1.66
CA ASP A 40 -19.64 -17.41 0.91
C ASP A 40 -18.79 -18.14 -0.13
N THR A 41 -17.61 -18.64 0.29
CA THR A 41 -16.61 -19.30 -0.58
C THR A 41 -17.09 -20.62 -1.18
N GLU A 42 -18.26 -21.14 -0.78
CA GLU A 42 -18.95 -22.24 -1.43
C GLU A 42 -19.47 -21.88 -2.83
N VAL A 43 -19.65 -20.58 -3.12
CA VAL A 43 -20.00 -20.08 -4.47
C VAL A 43 -18.71 -19.83 -5.24
N ASP A 44 -17.94 -18.87 -4.81
CA ASP A 44 -16.57 -18.53 -5.26
C ASP A 44 -15.91 -17.59 -4.24
N CYS A 45 -14.71 -17.09 -4.57
CA CYS A 45 -14.00 -16.14 -3.69
C CYS A 45 -14.29 -14.66 -4.03
N HIS A 46 -15.18 -14.34 -4.99
CA HIS A 46 -15.32 -12.99 -5.55
C HIS A 46 -15.68 -11.96 -4.46
N HIS A 47 -16.82 -12.16 -3.80
CA HIS A 47 -17.28 -11.24 -2.76
C HIS A 47 -16.26 -11.06 -1.63
N LEU A 48 -15.65 -12.16 -1.18
CA LEU A 48 -14.65 -12.11 -0.13
C LEU A 48 -13.41 -11.30 -0.53
N VAL A 49 -12.92 -11.47 -1.77
CA VAL A 49 -11.75 -10.76 -2.29
C VAL A 49 -12.03 -9.26 -2.40
N GLU A 50 -13.20 -8.91 -2.95
CA GLU A 50 -13.64 -7.52 -3.08
C GLU A 50 -13.79 -6.86 -1.71
N ASP A 51 -14.50 -7.49 -0.76
CA ASP A 51 -14.74 -6.96 0.58
C ASP A 51 -13.44 -6.76 1.37
N VAL A 52 -12.48 -7.68 1.27
CA VAL A 52 -11.16 -7.51 1.87
C VAL A 52 -10.42 -6.33 1.24
N GLY A 53 -10.49 -6.15 -0.07
CA GLY A 53 -9.92 -5.01 -0.78
C GLY A 53 -10.55 -3.67 -0.33
N ILE A 54 -11.87 -3.62 -0.19
CA ILE A 54 -12.62 -2.47 0.33
C ILE A 54 -12.16 -2.11 1.74
N CYS A 55 -12.22 -3.09 2.66
CA CYS A 55 -11.86 -2.88 4.07
C CYS A 55 -10.40 -2.46 4.23
N PHE A 56 -9.49 -3.09 3.47
CA PHE A 56 -8.07 -2.71 3.50
C PHE A 56 -7.85 -1.29 2.98
N GLY A 57 -8.52 -0.91 1.87
CA GLY A 57 -8.45 0.44 1.34
C GLY A 57 -8.96 1.50 2.33
N GLN A 58 -10.10 1.25 2.97
CA GLN A 58 -10.66 2.13 4.01
C GLN A 58 -9.72 2.27 5.21
N ALA A 59 -9.22 1.16 5.75
CA ALA A 59 -8.29 1.16 6.87
C ALA A 59 -6.98 1.90 6.54
N LEU A 60 -6.43 1.71 5.34
CA LEU A 60 -5.26 2.44 4.86
C LEU A 60 -5.53 3.94 4.80
N ARG A 61 -6.65 4.36 4.23
CA ARG A 61 -7.06 5.77 4.15
C ARG A 61 -7.21 6.40 5.53
N GLU A 62 -7.84 5.70 6.48
CA GLU A 62 -7.98 6.17 7.86
C GLU A 62 -6.61 6.29 8.56
N ALA A 63 -5.74 5.30 8.39
CA ALA A 63 -4.41 5.31 8.99
C ALA A 63 -3.51 6.43 8.44
N LEU A 64 -3.66 6.79 7.17
CA LEU A 64 -2.91 7.88 6.53
C LEU A 64 -3.36 9.27 6.99
N GLY A 65 -4.59 9.42 7.46
CA GLY A 65 -5.14 10.68 7.94
C GLY A 65 -4.96 11.82 6.93
N ASP A 66 -4.31 12.89 7.35
CA ASP A 66 -4.04 14.07 6.53
C ASP A 66 -2.81 13.93 5.60
N LYS A 67 -2.17 12.78 5.61
CA LYS A 67 -1.01 12.41 4.76
C LYS A 67 0.21 13.33 4.89
N ARG A 68 0.36 14.02 6.01
CA ARG A 68 1.50 14.92 6.26
C ARG A 68 2.77 14.16 6.62
N GLY A 69 3.89 14.55 6.00
CA GLY A 69 5.22 14.02 6.30
C GLY A 69 5.44 12.58 5.83
N ILE A 70 4.70 12.12 4.81
CA ILE A 70 4.95 10.86 4.12
C ILE A 70 5.61 11.11 2.76
N ALA A 71 6.29 10.09 2.22
CA ALA A 71 6.93 10.17 0.90
C ALA A 71 5.90 10.23 -0.25
N ARG A 72 4.70 9.69 -0.07
CA ARG A 72 3.58 9.66 -1.02
C ARG A 72 3.70 8.67 -2.17
N TYR A 73 4.89 8.41 -2.70
CA TYR A 73 5.13 7.56 -3.88
C TYR A 73 5.99 6.35 -3.57
N GLY A 74 5.82 5.25 -4.34
CA GLY A 74 6.67 4.06 -4.23
C GLY A 74 6.50 3.06 -5.37
N SER A 75 7.47 2.13 -5.55
CA SER A 75 7.46 1.10 -6.63
C SER A 75 8.43 -0.09 -6.45
N LEU A 76 8.17 -1.20 -7.16
CA LEU A 76 8.93 -2.37 -7.69
C LEU A 76 9.44 -3.50 -6.78
N ALA A 77 9.08 -4.78 -7.15
CA ALA A 77 9.75 -6.00 -6.67
C ALA A 77 9.66 -7.20 -7.66
N PRO A 78 10.68 -8.09 -7.75
CA PRO A 78 10.64 -9.32 -8.52
C PRO A 78 10.14 -10.53 -7.72
N MET A 79 9.68 -11.57 -8.43
CA MET A 79 9.48 -12.93 -7.93
C MET A 79 9.95 -13.94 -8.96
N ASP A 80 11.10 -14.54 -8.76
CA ASP A 80 11.76 -15.50 -9.66
C ASP A 80 11.76 -15.05 -11.13
N ASP A 81 10.97 -15.72 -12.01
CA ASP A 81 10.82 -15.38 -13.42
C ASP A 81 9.91 -14.17 -13.67
N ALA A 82 9.17 -13.71 -12.66
CA ALA A 82 8.19 -12.64 -12.79
C ALA A 82 8.72 -11.31 -12.23
N LEU A 83 8.51 -10.26 -12.98
CA LEU A 83 8.75 -8.88 -12.55
C LEU A 83 7.54 -8.04 -12.86
N SER A 84 6.92 -7.49 -11.81
CA SER A 84 5.82 -6.54 -11.93
C SER A 84 6.25 -5.17 -11.46
N MET A 85 5.75 -4.14 -12.12
CA MET A 85 5.84 -2.76 -11.67
C MET A 85 4.52 -2.38 -10.99
N VAL A 86 4.59 -1.93 -9.75
CA VAL A 86 3.46 -1.30 -9.07
C VAL A 86 3.87 0.08 -8.63
N VAL A 87 3.19 1.09 -9.12
CA VAL A 87 3.41 2.49 -8.72
C VAL A 87 2.17 2.97 -7.98
N VAL A 88 2.37 3.51 -6.77
CA VAL A 88 1.32 4.08 -5.95
C VAL A 88 1.50 5.58 -5.80
N ASP A 89 0.39 6.32 -5.92
CA ASP A 89 0.28 7.71 -5.50
C ASP A 89 -0.89 7.86 -4.50
N LEU A 90 -0.58 8.18 -3.27
CA LEU A 90 -1.55 8.41 -2.21
C LEU A 90 -2.24 9.78 -2.39
N SER A 91 -2.77 10.00 -3.58
CA SER A 91 -3.24 11.29 -4.11
C SER A 91 -4.61 11.74 -3.59
N GLY A 92 -5.37 10.88 -2.92
CA GLY A 92 -6.78 11.14 -2.62
C GLY A 92 -7.72 10.98 -3.83
N ARG A 93 -7.21 10.50 -4.97
CA ARG A 93 -7.97 10.29 -6.21
C ARG A 93 -7.91 8.82 -6.63
N PRO A 94 -9.04 8.10 -6.63
CA PRO A 94 -9.08 6.70 -7.02
C PRO A 94 -8.81 6.55 -8.52
N TYR A 95 -7.86 5.68 -8.86
CA TYR A 95 -7.59 5.27 -10.23
C TYR A 95 -6.83 3.94 -10.23
N LEU A 96 -7.22 3.02 -11.08
CA LEU A 96 -6.49 1.79 -11.34
C LEU A 96 -6.16 1.67 -12.82
N HIS A 97 -4.86 1.53 -13.13
CA HIS A 97 -4.38 0.93 -14.37
C HIS A 97 -3.88 -0.47 -14.03
N PHE A 98 -4.45 -1.50 -14.67
CA PHE A 98 -4.07 -2.89 -14.47
C PHE A 98 -3.78 -3.54 -15.80
N ASN A 99 -2.51 -3.86 -16.05
CA ASN A 99 -2.03 -4.52 -17.27
C ASN A 99 -1.15 -5.71 -16.87
N VAL A 100 -1.82 -6.75 -16.37
CA VAL A 100 -1.18 -7.98 -15.90
C VAL A 100 -1.82 -9.16 -16.58
N PRO A 101 -1.37 -9.55 -17.80
CA PRO A 101 -1.88 -10.72 -18.48
C PRO A 101 -1.56 -11.99 -17.67
N MET A 102 -2.60 -12.77 -17.40
CA MET A 102 -2.50 -14.02 -16.64
C MET A 102 -2.50 -15.21 -17.62
N PRO A 103 -1.42 -16.02 -17.66
CA PRO A 103 -1.36 -17.20 -18.57
C PRO A 103 -2.41 -18.25 -18.29
N CYS A 104 -2.84 -18.40 -17.02
CA CYS A 104 -3.87 -19.34 -16.59
C CYS A 104 -5.01 -18.60 -15.89
N ALA A 105 -6.24 -19.10 -16.09
CA ALA A 105 -7.43 -18.55 -15.45
C ALA A 105 -7.47 -18.84 -13.93
N LYS A 106 -6.70 -19.82 -13.46
CA LYS A 106 -6.65 -20.20 -12.05
C LYS A 106 -5.21 -20.38 -11.55
N ALA A 107 -5.01 -20.05 -10.26
CA ALA A 107 -3.84 -20.38 -9.46
C ALA A 107 -4.31 -21.23 -8.27
N GLY A 108 -4.18 -22.57 -8.37
CA GLY A 108 -4.91 -23.50 -7.50
C GLY A 108 -6.42 -23.34 -7.71
N ASP A 109 -7.17 -23.12 -6.65
CA ASP A 109 -8.63 -22.91 -6.71
C ASP A 109 -9.01 -21.42 -6.86
N PHE A 110 -8.04 -20.51 -6.93
CA PHE A 110 -8.24 -19.08 -7.00
C PHE A 110 -8.35 -18.61 -8.47
N ASP A 111 -9.44 -17.91 -8.80
CA ASP A 111 -9.63 -17.28 -10.10
C ASP A 111 -8.75 -16.04 -10.23
N THR A 112 -7.91 -15.99 -11.28
CA THR A 112 -6.87 -14.97 -11.41
C THR A 112 -7.41 -13.57 -11.72
N GLU A 113 -8.63 -13.46 -12.24
CA GLU A 113 -9.34 -12.19 -12.43
C GLU A 113 -9.60 -11.45 -11.11
N LEU A 114 -9.70 -12.18 -10.00
CA LEU A 114 -9.94 -11.60 -8.67
C LEU A 114 -8.77 -10.74 -8.17
N VAL A 115 -7.59 -10.87 -8.77
CA VAL A 115 -6.46 -9.99 -8.47
C VAL A 115 -6.79 -8.54 -8.88
N GLU A 116 -7.35 -8.36 -10.07
CA GLU A 116 -7.77 -7.03 -10.53
C GLU A 116 -8.88 -6.47 -9.66
N GLU A 117 -9.86 -7.29 -9.27
CA GLU A 117 -10.96 -6.87 -8.40
C GLU A 117 -10.46 -6.41 -7.03
N PHE A 118 -9.53 -7.14 -6.41
CA PHE A 118 -8.87 -6.71 -5.18
C PHE A 118 -8.18 -5.35 -5.35
N MET A 119 -7.38 -5.17 -6.41
CA MET A 119 -6.65 -3.92 -6.66
C MET A 119 -7.59 -2.75 -6.95
N ARG A 120 -8.71 -3.02 -7.62
CA ARG A 120 -9.77 -2.05 -7.90
C ARG A 120 -10.47 -1.58 -6.62
N ALA A 121 -10.87 -2.54 -5.77
CA ALA A 121 -11.47 -2.25 -4.48
C ALA A 121 -10.51 -1.43 -3.59
N LEU A 122 -9.25 -1.84 -3.51
CA LEU A 122 -8.20 -1.12 -2.78
C LEU A 122 -8.02 0.32 -3.30
N ALA A 123 -7.90 0.51 -4.62
CA ALA A 123 -7.70 1.84 -5.21
C ALA A 123 -8.88 2.77 -4.93
N ASN A 124 -10.10 2.26 -5.12
CA ASN A 124 -11.32 3.03 -4.94
C ASN A 124 -11.53 3.45 -3.48
N HIS A 125 -11.44 2.51 -2.54
CA HIS A 125 -11.74 2.75 -1.14
C HIS A 125 -10.58 3.35 -0.35
N GLY A 126 -9.34 3.06 -0.78
CA GLY A 126 -8.12 3.72 -0.31
C GLY A 126 -7.93 5.15 -0.85
N GLN A 127 -8.72 5.53 -1.88
CA GLN A 127 -8.58 6.80 -2.60
C GLN A 127 -7.12 7.05 -3.02
N LEU A 128 -6.58 6.08 -3.74
CA LEU A 128 -5.21 6.12 -4.24
C LEU A 128 -5.17 5.80 -5.74
N THR A 129 -4.13 6.26 -6.39
CA THR A 129 -3.83 5.94 -7.78
C THR A 129 -2.87 4.77 -7.81
N LEU A 130 -3.23 3.70 -8.51
CA LEU A 130 -2.40 2.52 -8.76
C LEU A 130 -2.15 2.34 -10.25
N HIS A 131 -0.90 2.11 -10.62
CA HIS A 131 -0.50 1.59 -11.93
C HIS A 131 0.22 0.26 -11.71
N ILE A 132 -0.27 -0.78 -12.36
CA ILE A 132 0.25 -2.15 -12.23
C ILE A 132 0.50 -2.70 -13.63
N ASP A 133 1.75 -2.99 -13.94
CA ASP A 133 2.18 -3.59 -15.19
C ASP A 133 3.03 -4.84 -14.93
N LEU A 134 2.74 -5.93 -15.63
CA LEU A 134 3.65 -7.05 -15.73
C LEU A 134 4.72 -6.73 -16.78
N LEU A 135 5.97 -6.68 -16.37
CA LEU A 135 7.10 -6.45 -17.26
C LEU A 135 7.51 -7.75 -17.96
N HIS A 136 7.56 -8.85 -17.22
CA HIS A 136 7.72 -10.21 -17.74
C HIS A 136 7.36 -11.25 -16.67
N GLY A 137 7.09 -12.48 -17.09
CA GLY A 137 6.75 -13.62 -16.25
C GLY A 137 5.94 -14.64 -17.04
N SER A 138 6.03 -15.91 -16.65
CA SER A 138 5.31 -17.01 -17.30
C SER A 138 4.51 -17.88 -16.34
N ASN A 139 4.90 -17.93 -15.07
CA ASN A 139 4.17 -18.66 -14.04
C ASN A 139 3.14 -17.75 -13.40
N THR A 140 1.85 -18.10 -13.53
CA THR A 140 0.73 -17.29 -13.01
C THR A 140 0.83 -17.02 -11.50
N HIS A 141 1.24 -18.02 -10.69
CA HIS A 141 1.45 -17.84 -9.24
C HIS A 141 2.55 -16.80 -8.98
N HIS A 142 3.71 -16.92 -9.67
CA HIS A 142 4.83 -15.98 -9.51
C HIS A 142 4.44 -14.56 -9.97
N ILE A 143 3.64 -14.46 -11.05
CA ILE A 143 3.12 -13.16 -11.53
C ILE A 143 2.30 -12.49 -10.42
N ILE A 144 1.30 -13.18 -9.86
CA ILE A 144 0.46 -12.64 -8.80
C ILE A 144 1.30 -12.28 -7.57
N GLU A 145 2.18 -13.17 -7.15
CA GLU A 145 3.06 -12.92 -6.00
C GLU A 145 3.98 -11.72 -6.24
N SER A 146 4.52 -11.53 -7.45
CA SER A 146 5.32 -10.36 -7.81
C SER A 146 4.52 -9.06 -7.70
N VAL A 147 3.24 -9.08 -8.10
CA VAL A 147 2.33 -7.92 -7.95
C VAL A 147 2.13 -7.57 -6.48
N PHE A 148 1.83 -8.55 -5.61
CA PHE A 148 1.63 -8.29 -4.18
C PHE A 148 2.92 -7.87 -3.46
N LYS A 149 4.08 -8.41 -3.83
CA LYS A 149 5.40 -7.95 -3.34
C LYS A 149 5.69 -6.52 -3.76
N SER A 150 5.45 -6.20 -5.03
CA SER A 150 5.64 -4.84 -5.56
C SER A 150 4.70 -3.84 -4.89
N LEU A 151 3.43 -4.19 -4.69
CA LEU A 151 2.48 -3.38 -3.94
C LEU A 151 2.95 -3.16 -2.50
N ALA A 152 3.44 -4.21 -1.85
CA ALA A 152 3.97 -4.12 -0.48
C ALA A 152 5.11 -3.11 -0.37
N LEU A 153 6.09 -3.18 -1.27
CA LEU A 153 7.22 -2.25 -1.29
C LEU A 153 6.79 -0.84 -1.70
N ALA A 154 5.87 -0.71 -2.67
CA ALA A 154 5.33 0.56 -3.09
C ALA A 154 4.62 1.28 -1.92
N LEU A 155 3.76 0.58 -1.20
CA LEU A 155 3.09 1.13 -0.01
C LEU A 155 4.10 1.49 1.09
N ARG A 156 5.05 0.61 1.40
CA ARG A 156 6.10 0.87 2.39
C ARG A 156 6.88 2.14 2.08
N GLN A 157 7.26 2.34 0.81
CA GLN A 157 7.96 3.55 0.36
C GLN A 157 7.04 4.78 0.47
N ALA A 158 5.81 4.66 0.00
CA ALA A 158 4.86 5.78 -0.04
C ALA A 158 4.48 6.30 1.35
N VAL A 159 4.41 5.41 2.36
CA VAL A 159 4.10 5.79 3.75
C VAL A 159 5.33 6.12 4.58
N ALA A 160 6.54 5.92 4.05
CA ALA A 160 7.77 6.30 4.74
C ALA A 160 7.76 7.79 5.09
N ARG A 161 8.33 8.13 6.24
CA ARG A 161 8.49 9.55 6.63
C ARG A 161 9.50 10.21 5.70
N ASP A 162 9.15 11.35 5.15
CA ASP A 162 10.09 12.18 4.39
C ASP A 162 10.98 12.95 5.37
N THR A 163 12.21 12.44 5.56
CA THR A 163 13.22 13.03 6.44
C THR A 163 13.78 14.35 5.92
N ASN A 164 13.58 14.67 4.64
CA ASN A 164 14.05 15.93 4.07
C ASN A 164 13.20 17.14 4.52
N VAL A 165 11.96 16.91 4.97
CA VAL A 165 11.09 17.97 5.49
C VAL A 165 11.52 18.42 6.91
N ASP A 166 12.22 17.55 7.66
CA ASP A 166 12.68 17.85 9.00
C ASP A 166 14.07 18.56 9.02
N ALA A 167 14.83 18.55 7.91
CA ALA A 167 16.19 19.10 7.85
C ALA A 167 16.25 20.63 7.65
N ASP A 168 15.22 21.25 7.08
CA ASP A 168 15.20 22.70 6.81
C ASP A 168 14.89 23.58 8.04
N THR A 169 14.56 22.97 9.19
CA THR A 169 14.22 23.71 10.41
C THR A 169 15.41 23.96 11.33
N ASP A 170 16.56 23.32 11.11
CA ASP A 170 17.75 23.43 11.98
C ASP A 170 18.87 24.31 11.41
N ALA A 171 18.74 24.81 10.17
CA ALA A 171 19.77 25.58 9.50
C ALA A 171 19.65 27.12 9.65
N GLY A 172 18.81 27.61 10.55
CA GLY A 172 18.51 29.05 10.65
C GLY A 172 18.47 29.64 12.04
N THR A 173 19.50 29.48 12.91
CA THR A 173 19.69 30.41 14.01
C THR A 173 21.18 30.48 14.46
N GLY A 174 21.98 31.20 13.66
CA GLY A 174 23.20 31.84 14.15
C GLY A 174 22.92 33.31 14.44
N ALA A 175 23.01 33.69 15.75
CA ALA A 175 23.11 35.03 16.29
C ALA A 175 21.90 35.98 16.22
N ASN A 176 21.08 36.11 17.28
CA ASN A 176 21.14 37.31 18.12
C ASN A 176 20.32 37.15 19.42
N ALA A 177 20.86 37.60 20.52
CA ALA A 177 20.26 37.57 21.85
C ALA A 177 19.18 38.66 21.99
N GLY A 178 17.98 38.31 22.53
CA GLY A 178 16.94 39.28 22.89
C GLY A 178 15.69 38.60 23.43
N SER A 179 15.55 38.66 24.73
CA SER A 179 14.43 38.33 25.64
C SER A 179 13.04 38.09 25.08
N GLY A 180 12.42 36.99 25.56
CA GLY A 180 11.00 36.93 25.93
C GLY A 180 10.08 36.18 24.96
N GLY A 181 9.53 35.06 25.38
CA GLY A 181 8.35 34.46 24.81
C GLY A 181 8.52 32.98 24.37
N LYS A 182 8.21 32.05 25.28
CA LYS A 182 8.04 30.63 24.95
C LYS A 182 6.79 30.47 24.13
N SER A 183 6.92 30.28 22.79
CA SER A 183 5.91 29.63 21.98
C SER A 183 6.53 28.34 21.45
N SER A 184 6.04 27.21 21.95
CA SER A 184 6.37 25.89 21.42
C SER A 184 5.73 25.76 20.03
N GLY A 185 6.41 26.25 19.00
CA GLY A 185 6.01 26.04 17.61
C GLY A 185 6.22 24.57 17.22
N ARG A 186 5.19 23.75 17.32
CA ARG A 186 5.14 22.49 16.57
C ARG A 186 5.14 22.87 15.10
N THR A 187 6.25 22.65 14.41
CA THR A 187 6.33 22.76 12.94
C THR A 187 5.30 21.83 12.34
N ALA A 188 4.28 22.39 11.67
CA ALA A 188 3.24 21.61 11.04
C ALA A 188 3.88 20.85 9.86
N ARG A 189 3.86 19.50 9.91
CA ARG A 189 4.32 18.66 8.81
C ARG A 189 3.57 19.02 7.53
N GLN A 190 4.30 19.17 6.43
CA GLN A 190 3.75 19.61 5.16
C GLN A 190 3.05 18.45 4.44
N ILE A 191 1.92 18.74 3.78
CA ILE A 191 1.27 17.79 2.86
C ILE A 191 2.14 17.69 1.59
N PRO A 192 2.50 16.49 1.09
CA PRO A 192 3.36 16.33 -0.08
C PRO A 192 2.58 16.61 -1.39
N SER A 193 2.10 17.84 -1.51
CA SER A 193 1.33 18.32 -2.66
C SER A 193 1.60 19.81 -2.87
N THR A 194 1.91 20.21 -4.11
CA THR A 194 2.08 21.62 -4.48
C THR A 194 0.77 22.44 -4.36
N LYS A 195 -0.37 21.74 -4.28
CA LYS A 195 -1.70 22.35 -4.09
C LYS A 195 -2.07 22.48 -2.61
N GLY A 196 -1.26 21.93 -1.68
CA GLY A 196 -1.51 21.94 -0.23
C GLY A 196 -2.67 21.05 0.23
N VAL A 197 -3.24 20.25 -0.67
CA VAL A 197 -4.33 19.30 -0.42
C VAL A 197 -4.07 17.98 -1.18
N LEU A 198 -4.56 16.87 -0.63
CA LEU A 198 -4.58 15.54 -1.25
C LEU A 198 -5.99 14.97 -1.21
#